data_bfce67788c97beae6c212feba6aea4c0
#
_entry.id   bfce67788c97beae6c212feba6aea4c0
#
_cell.length_a   1.000
_cell.length_b   1.000
_cell.length_c   1.000
_cell.angle_alpha   90.00
_cell.angle_beta   90.00
_cell.angle_gamma   90.00
#
_symmetry.space_group_name_H-M   'P 1'
#
loop_
_entity.id
_entity.type
_entity.pdbx_description
1 polymer ?
#
loop_
_entity_poly.entity_id
_entity_poly.type
_entity_poly.pdbx_seq_one_letter_code
_entity_poly.pdbx_strand_id
1 'polypeptide(L)'
;LLELGVVPIVNENDSLASNEIRFGDNDRLSALVANIVRADALVLLTDVDALYTAPPSQPGSRRIGYVPDVIAALDDVTVGGSASGVGTGGMVTKLEAARVAAVSGIPTVLTCASNAGPALMGDPVGTAFAPVKHRGSSRRLWIGFAANPRGTFVADEGASRAVRGGRASLLSAGVLEVRGEFSAGDPVWIDDESGEHLARGLAGFDSEEIPQMLGRTTVQLKRFLGDEYAHPLVHRDNLVLV
;
A
#
# COMPACT_ATOMS: atom_id res chain seq x y z
N LEU A 1 7.55 -8.02 -23.25
CA LEU A 1 7.70 -6.83 -24.11
C LEU A 1 9.07 -6.19 -23.89
N LEU A 2 9.51 -5.94 -22.66
CA LEU A 2 10.81 -5.33 -22.38
C LEU A 2 11.98 -6.17 -22.94
N GLU A 3 11.94 -7.49 -22.79
CA GLU A 3 12.94 -8.41 -23.39
C GLU A 3 12.98 -8.35 -24.93
N LEU A 4 11.90 -7.91 -25.55
CA LEU A 4 11.80 -7.69 -27.00
C LEU A 4 12.22 -6.28 -27.43
N GLY A 5 12.67 -5.44 -26.50
CA GLY A 5 13.02 -4.03 -26.76
C GLY A 5 11.81 -3.13 -27.05
N VAL A 6 10.61 -3.56 -26.66
CA VAL A 6 9.37 -2.78 -26.83
C VAL A 6 9.10 -1.98 -25.58
N VAL A 7 8.79 -0.69 -25.73
CA VAL A 7 8.37 0.19 -24.65
C VAL A 7 6.85 0.04 -24.45
N PRO A 8 6.39 -0.57 -23.33
CA PRO A 8 4.97 -0.69 -23.03
C PRO A 8 4.39 0.66 -22.59
N ILE A 9 3.21 1.01 -23.11
CA ILE A 9 2.42 2.14 -22.63
C ILE A 9 1.24 1.57 -21.86
N VAL A 10 1.14 1.89 -20.56
CA VAL A 10 0.12 1.37 -19.64
C VAL A 10 -0.79 2.50 -19.21
N ASN A 11 -2.10 2.27 -19.23
CA ASN A 11 -3.11 3.19 -18.72
C ASN A 11 -4.22 2.42 -17.99
N GLU A 12 -4.94 3.07 -17.09
CA GLU A 12 -6.17 2.51 -16.51
C GLU A 12 -7.19 2.16 -17.58
N ASN A 13 -7.92 1.06 -17.35
CA ASN A 13 -9.04 0.68 -18.20
C ASN A 13 -10.37 1.20 -17.59
N ASP A 14 -10.63 2.47 -17.77
CA ASP A 14 -11.82 3.15 -17.25
C ASP A 14 -13.15 2.56 -17.75
N SER A 15 -13.13 1.89 -18.90
CA SER A 15 -14.34 1.34 -19.54
C SER A 15 -14.82 0.01 -18.95
N LEU A 16 -13.94 -0.74 -18.28
CA LEU A 16 -14.24 -2.04 -17.67
C LEU A 16 -14.22 -2.00 -16.13
N ALA A 17 -13.87 -0.87 -15.55
CA ALA A 17 -13.88 -0.69 -14.10
C ALA A 17 -15.34 -0.71 -13.59
N SER A 18 -15.83 -1.89 -13.22
CA SER A 18 -16.90 -1.99 -12.23
C SER A 18 -16.45 -1.19 -10.99
N ASN A 19 -17.38 -0.62 -10.23
CA ASN A 19 -17.12 0.24 -9.07
C ASN A 19 -16.15 -0.37 -8.01
N GLU A 20 -15.72 -1.61 -8.20
CA GLU A 20 -14.90 -2.42 -7.32
C GLU A 20 -13.37 -2.27 -7.55
N ILE A 21 -12.91 -1.79 -8.73
CA ILE A 21 -11.48 -1.65 -9.06
C ILE A 21 -11.24 -0.26 -9.69
N ARG A 22 -11.60 0.80 -9.00
CA ARG A 22 -11.09 2.12 -9.34
C ARG A 22 -9.73 2.30 -8.68
N PHE A 23 -8.67 1.99 -9.40
CA PHE A 23 -7.35 2.54 -9.11
C PHE A 23 -7.35 4.03 -9.46
N GLY A 24 -8.20 4.83 -9.02
CA GLY A 24 -8.47 6.21 -9.41
C GLY A 24 -7.27 7.13 -9.65
N ASP A 25 -6.10 6.59 -9.97
CA ASP A 25 -4.91 7.39 -10.18
C ASP A 25 -3.79 6.64 -10.90
N ASN A 26 -3.40 7.16 -12.06
CA ASN A 26 -2.23 6.70 -12.82
C ASN A 26 -0.91 6.81 -12.02
N ASP A 27 -0.82 7.67 -11.02
CA ASP A 27 0.35 7.78 -10.14
C ASP A 27 0.57 6.45 -9.39
N ARG A 28 -0.48 5.93 -8.75
CA ARG A 28 -0.43 4.63 -8.05
C ARG A 28 -0.16 3.48 -9.01
N LEU A 29 -0.84 3.47 -10.17
CA LEU A 29 -0.61 2.47 -11.22
C LEU A 29 0.85 2.45 -11.65
N SER A 30 1.47 3.62 -11.85
CA SER A 30 2.88 3.72 -12.26
C SER A 30 3.83 3.10 -11.23
N ALA A 31 3.60 3.31 -9.94
CA ALA A 31 4.40 2.72 -8.86
C ALA A 31 4.25 1.19 -8.82
N LEU A 32 3.04 0.65 -9.03
CA LEU A 32 2.81 -0.79 -9.10
C LEU A 32 3.48 -1.42 -10.33
N VAL A 33 3.38 -0.79 -11.49
CA VAL A 33 4.07 -1.23 -12.72
C VAL A 33 5.58 -1.21 -12.50
N ALA A 34 6.13 -0.13 -11.93
CA ALA A 34 7.56 -0.04 -11.61
C ALA A 34 8.02 -1.21 -10.73
N ASN A 35 7.22 -1.61 -9.72
CA ASN A 35 7.52 -2.78 -8.89
C ASN A 35 7.48 -4.10 -9.69
N ILE A 36 6.45 -4.31 -10.53
CA ILE A 36 6.29 -5.53 -11.34
C ILE A 36 7.47 -5.72 -12.30
N VAL A 37 7.86 -4.66 -12.99
CA VAL A 37 8.99 -4.70 -13.95
C VAL A 37 10.35 -4.58 -13.27
N ARG A 38 10.39 -4.38 -11.96
CA ARG A 38 11.61 -4.16 -11.18
C ARG A 38 12.43 -2.97 -11.69
N ALA A 39 11.75 -1.87 -11.95
CA ALA A 39 12.38 -0.66 -12.46
C ALA A 39 13.53 -0.19 -11.57
N ASP A 40 14.54 0.42 -12.16
CA ASP A 40 15.68 1.01 -11.46
C ASP A 40 15.33 2.38 -10.86
N ALA A 41 14.35 3.07 -11.43
CA ALA A 41 13.81 4.33 -10.95
C ALA A 41 12.37 4.55 -11.44
N LEU A 42 11.62 5.39 -10.73
CA LEU A 42 10.32 5.91 -11.14
C LEU A 42 10.41 7.42 -11.31
N VAL A 43 9.93 7.94 -12.42
CA VAL A 43 9.80 9.39 -12.67
C VAL A 43 8.33 9.74 -12.74
N LEU A 44 7.84 10.51 -11.76
CA LEU A 44 6.49 11.04 -11.71
C LEU A 44 6.47 12.44 -12.33
N LEU A 45 5.79 12.57 -13.45
CA LEU A 45 5.65 13.85 -14.15
C LEU A 45 4.34 14.52 -13.74
N THR A 46 4.42 15.82 -13.42
CA THR A 46 3.29 16.62 -12.95
C THR A 46 3.34 18.03 -13.55
N ASP A 47 2.37 18.86 -13.21
CA ASP A 47 2.29 20.28 -13.58
C ASP A 47 3.22 21.19 -12.75
N VAL A 48 3.74 20.68 -11.61
CA VAL A 48 4.72 21.39 -10.78
C VAL A 48 6.12 20.80 -10.93
N ASP A 49 7.14 21.63 -10.78
CA ASP A 49 8.53 21.22 -11.00
C ASP A 49 9.14 20.46 -9.81
N ALA A 50 8.55 20.54 -8.62
CA ALA A 50 9.04 19.88 -7.41
C ALA A 50 7.99 19.89 -6.29
N LEU A 51 8.29 19.21 -5.18
CA LEU A 51 7.59 19.36 -3.90
C LEU A 51 8.06 20.65 -3.20
N TYR A 52 7.14 21.34 -2.54
CA TYR A 52 7.39 22.59 -1.83
C TYR A 52 6.87 22.53 -0.39
N THR A 53 7.45 23.32 0.51
CA THR A 53 7.00 23.43 1.91
C THR A 53 5.63 24.10 2.07
N ALA A 54 5.18 24.82 1.06
CA ALA A 54 3.87 25.47 0.94
C ALA A 54 3.58 25.68 -0.55
N PRO A 55 2.36 26.07 -0.96
CA PRO A 55 2.10 26.41 -2.36
C PRO A 55 3.15 27.38 -2.93
N PRO A 56 3.68 27.15 -4.13
CA PRO A 56 4.77 27.97 -4.70
C PRO A 56 4.47 29.47 -4.76
N SER A 57 3.18 29.83 -4.83
CA SER A 57 2.71 31.22 -4.82
C SER A 57 2.77 31.92 -3.45
N GLN A 58 2.99 31.17 -2.37
CA GLN A 58 3.04 31.74 -1.02
C GLN A 58 4.44 32.26 -0.68
N PRO A 59 4.55 33.48 -0.09
CA PRO A 59 5.82 33.99 0.41
C PRO A 59 6.46 33.05 1.43
N GLY A 60 7.75 32.77 1.24
CA GLY A 60 8.49 31.85 2.13
C GLY A 60 8.41 30.37 1.74
N SER A 61 7.64 30.00 0.71
CA SER A 61 7.66 28.66 0.15
C SER A 61 9.07 28.29 -0.36
N ARG A 62 9.54 27.10 -0.03
CA ARG A 62 10.85 26.58 -0.42
C ARG A 62 10.71 25.25 -1.10
N ARG A 63 11.46 25.05 -2.18
CA ARG A 63 11.57 23.77 -2.88
C ARG A 63 12.23 22.73 -1.98
N ILE A 64 11.67 21.53 -1.95
CA ILE A 64 12.23 20.36 -1.28
C ILE A 64 12.94 19.54 -2.36
N GLY A 65 14.27 19.53 -2.36
CA GLY A 65 15.04 18.78 -3.37
C GLY A 65 15.16 17.29 -3.08
N TYR A 66 15.08 16.90 -1.79
CA TYR A 66 15.27 15.51 -1.37
C TYR A 66 14.44 15.15 -0.13
N VAL A 67 13.80 13.99 -0.19
CA VAL A 67 13.02 13.40 0.91
C VAL A 67 13.65 12.05 1.29
N PRO A 68 14.35 11.98 2.43
CA PRO A 68 15.04 10.77 2.86
C PRO A 68 14.10 9.66 3.35
N ASP A 69 12.92 10.04 3.84
CA ASP A 69 11.89 9.13 4.35
C ASP A 69 10.51 9.64 3.94
N VAL A 70 9.97 9.06 2.88
CA VAL A 70 8.64 9.42 2.36
C VAL A 70 7.52 8.90 3.26
N ILE A 71 7.76 7.87 4.08
CA ILE A 71 6.76 7.32 5.01
C ILE A 71 6.51 8.35 6.11
N ALA A 72 7.57 8.80 6.79
CA ALA A 72 7.45 9.86 7.78
C ALA A 72 6.88 11.16 7.20
N ALA A 73 7.27 11.53 5.98
CA ALA A 73 6.76 12.74 5.33
C ALA A 73 5.24 12.68 5.04
N LEU A 74 4.68 11.50 4.77
CA LEU A 74 3.24 11.30 4.59
C LEU A 74 2.48 11.35 5.92
N ASP A 75 3.04 10.77 6.98
CA ASP A 75 2.43 10.81 8.31
C ASP A 75 2.30 12.26 8.80
N ASP A 76 3.30 13.10 8.56
CA ASP A 76 3.24 14.54 8.87
C ASP A 76 2.15 15.28 8.06
N VAL A 77 1.89 14.87 6.81
CA VAL A 77 0.84 15.46 5.95
C VAL A 77 -0.55 15.02 6.41
N THR A 78 -0.74 13.77 6.79
CA THR A 78 -2.04 13.23 7.23
C THR A 78 -2.42 13.68 8.64
N VAL A 79 -1.48 13.78 9.56
CA VAL A 79 -1.72 14.22 10.96
C VAL A 79 -1.88 15.74 11.05
N GLY A 80 -1.21 16.50 10.18
CA GLY A 80 -1.24 17.96 10.15
C GLY A 80 -2.53 18.58 9.60
N GLY A 81 -3.51 17.81 9.15
CA GLY A 81 -4.81 18.20 8.59
C GLY A 81 -4.87 19.62 8.06
N SER A 82 -5.04 19.88 6.78
CA SER A 82 -5.28 21.18 6.09
C SER A 82 -4.38 22.39 6.46
N ALA A 83 -3.55 22.30 7.48
CA ALA A 83 -2.68 23.40 7.93
C ALA A 83 -1.28 23.40 7.27
N SER A 84 -0.78 22.24 6.83
CA SER A 84 0.40 22.17 5.97
C SER A 84 -0.07 22.39 4.55
N GLY A 85 0.24 23.51 3.91
CA GLY A 85 -0.12 23.86 2.53
C GLY A 85 0.43 22.90 1.44
N VAL A 86 0.74 21.67 1.80
CA VAL A 86 1.19 20.57 0.95
C VAL A 86 -0.05 19.75 0.57
N GLY A 87 -0.71 20.14 -0.52
CA GLY A 87 -1.56 19.18 -1.19
C GLY A 87 -2.99 19.59 -1.47
N THR A 88 -3.19 20.09 -2.65
CA THR A 88 -4.38 19.72 -3.43
C THR A 88 -4.35 18.21 -3.65
N GLY A 89 -5.50 17.52 -3.74
CA GLY A 89 -5.61 16.05 -3.80
C GLY A 89 -4.59 15.34 -4.69
N GLY A 90 -4.16 15.93 -5.81
CA GLY A 90 -3.18 15.34 -6.72
C GLY A 90 -1.74 15.25 -6.19
N MET A 91 -1.33 16.01 -5.17
CA MET A 91 0.00 15.86 -4.57
C MET A 91 0.03 14.70 -3.56
N VAL A 92 -1.07 14.46 -2.86
CA VAL A 92 -1.18 13.33 -1.94
C VAL A 92 -1.02 12.01 -2.70
N THR A 93 -1.69 11.86 -3.86
CA THR A 93 -1.58 10.65 -4.69
C THR A 93 -0.17 10.41 -5.20
N LYS A 94 0.58 11.47 -5.52
CA LYS A 94 1.98 11.39 -5.94
C LYS A 94 2.92 10.98 -4.80
N LEU A 95 2.68 11.49 -3.59
CA LEU A 95 3.42 11.07 -2.40
C LEU A 95 3.12 9.61 -2.04
N GLU A 96 1.87 9.16 -2.18
CA GLU A 96 1.50 7.74 -2.02
C GLU A 96 2.19 6.86 -3.06
N ALA A 97 2.24 7.27 -4.33
CA ALA A 97 2.96 6.55 -5.37
C ALA A 97 4.47 6.48 -5.07
N ALA A 98 5.07 7.59 -4.63
CA ALA A 98 6.47 7.63 -4.19
C ALA A 98 6.71 6.69 -2.99
N ARG A 99 5.77 6.62 -2.03
CA ARG A 99 5.83 5.68 -0.90
C ARG A 99 5.82 4.23 -1.38
N VAL A 100 4.89 3.86 -2.27
CA VAL A 100 4.81 2.51 -2.85
C VAL A 100 6.12 2.14 -3.54
N ALA A 101 6.68 3.03 -4.34
CA ALA A 101 7.95 2.82 -5.02
C ALA A 101 9.11 2.71 -4.00
N ALA A 102 9.18 3.58 -3.00
CA ALA A 102 10.23 3.56 -1.97
C ALA A 102 10.26 2.25 -1.18
N VAL A 103 9.09 1.76 -0.73
CA VAL A 103 8.97 0.46 -0.03
C VAL A 103 9.34 -0.72 -0.96
N SER A 104 9.14 -0.54 -2.29
CA SER A 104 9.62 -1.48 -3.31
C SER A 104 11.14 -1.41 -3.54
N GLY A 105 11.85 -0.50 -2.87
CA GLY A 105 13.27 -0.25 -3.06
C GLY A 105 13.59 0.49 -4.37
N ILE A 106 12.63 1.27 -4.89
CA ILE A 106 12.74 2.01 -6.14
C ILE A 106 12.85 3.50 -5.82
N PRO A 107 13.97 4.17 -6.16
CA PRO A 107 14.08 5.62 -6.03
C PRO A 107 13.08 6.31 -6.96
N THR A 108 12.50 7.42 -6.50
CA THR A 108 11.51 8.16 -7.26
C THR A 108 11.93 9.61 -7.42
N VAL A 109 11.70 10.19 -8.58
CA VAL A 109 11.85 11.62 -8.84
C VAL A 109 10.49 12.18 -9.26
N LEU A 110 10.04 13.23 -8.57
CA LEU A 110 8.85 13.99 -8.94
C LEU A 110 9.29 15.31 -9.57
N THR A 111 8.83 15.60 -10.80
CA THR A 111 9.17 16.82 -11.53
C THR A 111 8.14 17.14 -12.60
N CYS A 112 8.30 18.27 -13.30
CA CYS A 112 7.43 18.63 -14.42
C CYS A 112 7.86 17.95 -15.72
N ALA A 113 6.94 17.89 -16.69
CA ALA A 113 7.19 17.22 -17.97
C ALA A 113 8.38 17.81 -18.76
N SER A 114 8.64 19.11 -18.64
CA SER A 114 9.80 19.76 -19.28
C SER A 114 11.15 19.27 -18.74
N ASN A 115 11.18 18.72 -17.53
CA ASN A 115 12.37 18.19 -16.89
C ASN A 115 12.52 16.67 -17.05
N ALA A 116 11.66 16.02 -17.84
CA ALA A 116 11.70 14.55 -18.01
C ALA A 116 13.07 14.06 -18.52
N GLY A 117 13.63 14.72 -19.55
CA GLY A 117 14.96 14.40 -20.08
C GLY A 117 16.07 14.57 -19.04
N PRO A 118 16.22 15.76 -18.42
CA PRO A 118 17.15 15.98 -17.31
C PRO A 118 17.01 14.97 -16.17
N ALA A 119 15.79 14.66 -15.73
CA ALA A 119 15.55 13.65 -14.68
C ALA A 119 16.07 12.27 -15.06
N LEU A 120 15.84 11.81 -16.29
CA LEU A 120 16.33 10.54 -16.81
C LEU A 120 17.85 10.49 -16.94
N MET A 121 18.50 11.63 -17.12
CA MET A 121 19.97 11.76 -17.18
C MET A 121 20.60 11.85 -15.79
N GLY A 122 19.80 11.93 -14.72
CA GLY A 122 20.26 12.02 -13.34
C GLY A 122 20.61 13.45 -12.89
N ASP A 123 20.15 14.47 -13.61
CA ASP A 123 20.33 15.86 -13.22
C ASP A 123 19.55 16.17 -11.93
N PRO A 124 19.99 17.14 -11.10
CA PRO A 124 19.37 17.48 -9.82
C PRO A 124 18.10 18.34 -10.02
N VAL A 125 17.11 17.79 -10.75
CA VAL A 125 15.81 18.42 -10.99
C VAL A 125 14.73 17.78 -10.12
N GLY A 126 13.65 18.52 -9.84
CA GLY A 126 12.51 17.98 -9.09
C GLY A 126 12.79 17.71 -7.62
N THR A 127 12.03 16.78 -7.06
CA THR A 127 12.19 16.24 -5.72
C THR A 127 12.53 14.76 -5.81
N ALA A 128 13.66 14.36 -5.26
CA ALA A 128 14.06 12.96 -5.18
C ALA A 128 13.60 12.34 -3.86
N PHE A 129 13.01 11.14 -3.92
CA PHE A 129 12.60 10.34 -2.78
C PHE A 129 13.51 9.11 -2.64
N ALA A 130 14.06 8.91 -1.45
CA ALA A 130 14.94 7.78 -1.19
C ALA A 130 14.17 6.47 -1.15
N PRO A 131 14.73 5.37 -1.70
CA PRO A 131 14.20 4.04 -1.52
C PRO A 131 14.46 3.53 -0.10
N VAL A 132 13.58 2.68 0.43
CA VAL A 132 13.82 1.95 1.67
C VAL A 132 14.91 0.91 1.42
N LYS A 133 15.87 0.80 2.35
CA LYS A 133 17.07 -0.07 2.19
C LYS A 133 16.75 -1.56 2.01
N HIS A 134 15.60 -2.02 2.49
CA HIS A 134 15.21 -3.43 2.40
C HIS A 134 13.96 -3.56 1.51
N ARG A 135 14.15 -4.10 0.33
CA ARG A 135 13.08 -4.37 -0.64
C ARG A 135 12.08 -5.36 -0.07
N GLY A 136 10.84 -4.94 0.15
CA GLY A 136 9.74 -5.84 0.49
C GLY A 136 9.44 -6.84 -0.66
N SER A 137 8.80 -7.97 -0.36
CA SER A 137 8.35 -8.87 -1.43
C SER A 137 7.23 -8.19 -2.24
N SER A 138 7.24 -8.35 -3.57
CA SER A 138 6.21 -7.80 -4.46
C SER A 138 4.78 -8.17 -4.02
N ARG A 139 4.60 -9.37 -3.44
CA ARG A 139 3.32 -9.82 -2.89
C ARG A 139 2.85 -8.98 -1.70
N ARG A 140 3.75 -8.67 -0.75
CA ARG A 140 3.42 -7.83 0.41
C ARG A 140 3.08 -6.40 -0.01
N LEU A 141 3.80 -5.88 -0.98
CA LEU A 141 3.52 -4.55 -1.53
C LEU A 141 2.15 -4.50 -2.21
N TRP A 142 1.79 -5.55 -2.97
CA TRP A 142 0.46 -5.66 -3.56
C TRP A 142 -0.63 -5.71 -2.48
N ILE A 143 -0.47 -6.53 -1.45
CA ILE A 143 -1.41 -6.63 -0.33
C ILE A 143 -1.56 -5.28 0.39
N GLY A 144 -0.44 -4.63 0.71
CA GLY A 144 -0.43 -3.39 1.49
C GLY A 144 -0.98 -2.18 0.73
N PHE A 145 -0.75 -2.09 -0.58
CA PHE A 145 -0.95 -0.85 -1.32
C PHE A 145 -1.84 -0.97 -2.57
N ALA A 146 -1.86 -2.13 -3.24
CA ALA A 146 -2.60 -2.27 -4.51
C ALA A 146 -4.03 -2.75 -4.33
N ALA A 147 -4.22 -3.71 -3.42
CA ALA A 147 -5.50 -4.38 -3.26
C ALA A 147 -6.49 -3.56 -2.42
N ASN A 148 -7.74 -3.46 -2.85
CA ASN A 148 -8.82 -2.90 -2.05
C ASN A 148 -9.39 -4.00 -1.14
N PRO A 149 -9.35 -3.84 0.20
CA PRO A 149 -9.92 -4.81 1.12
C PRO A 149 -11.43 -4.97 0.91
N ARG A 150 -11.89 -6.22 0.85
CA ARG A 150 -13.30 -6.59 0.69
C ARG A 150 -14.00 -6.88 2.00
N GLY A 151 -13.24 -7.04 3.07
CA GLY A 151 -13.75 -7.30 4.40
C GLY A 151 -12.77 -6.95 5.49
N THR A 152 -13.19 -7.24 6.73
CA THR A 152 -12.43 -6.89 7.93
C THR A 152 -12.51 -8.01 8.96
N PHE A 153 -11.38 -8.36 9.55
CA PHE A 153 -11.29 -9.16 10.77
C PHE A 153 -11.11 -8.24 11.97
N VAL A 154 -11.96 -8.35 12.96
CA VAL A 154 -11.79 -7.65 14.25
C VAL A 154 -11.04 -8.58 15.19
N ALA A 155 -9.82 -8.19 15.55
CA ALA A 155 -8.92 -8.96 16.40
C ALA A 155 -9.10 -8.57 17.88
N ASP A 156 -9.01 -9.56 18.78
CA ASP A 156 -8.93 -9.32 20.22
C ASP A 156 -7.60 -8.63 20.60
N GLU A 157 -7.47 -8.22 21.85
CA GLU A 157 -6.26 -7.55 22.36
C GLU A 157 -5.00 -8.40 22.18
N GLY A 158 -5.09 -9.73 22.36
CA GLY A 158 -3.97 -10.66 22.24
C GLY A 158 -3.51 -10.80 20.79
N ALA A 159 -4.44 -11.00 19.87
CA ALA A 159 -4.19 -11.08 18.43
C ALA A 159 -3.70 -9.73 17.88
N SER A 160 -4.30 -8.61 18.31
CA SER A 160 -3.87 -7.26 17.95
C SER A 160 -2.42 -7.00 18.32
N ARG A 161 -2.02 -7.37 19.54
CA ARG A 161 -0.62 -7.28 20.00
C ARG A 161 0.32 -8.16 19.18
N ALA A 162 -0.12 -9.40 18.85
CA ALA A 162 0.67 -10.32 18.05
C ALA A 162 0.85 -9.83 16.60
N VAL A 163 -0.20 -9.28 15.99
CA VAL A 163 -0.18 -8.68 14.65
C VAL A 163 0.75 -7.47 14.61
N ARG A 164 0.62 -6.53 15.56
CA ARG A 164 1.52 -5.36 15.68
C ARG A 164 2.99 -5.76 15.81
N GLY A 165 3.28 -6.92 16.39
CA GLY A 165 4.62 -7.49 16.45
C GLY A 165 5.20 -7.93 15.10
N GLY A 166 4.42 -8.00 14.02
CA GLY A 166 4.83 -8.20 12.63
C GLY A 166 5.34 -9.60 12.30
N ARG A 167 5.23 -10.58 13.21
CA ARG A 167 5.77 -11.95 13.02
C ARG A 167 4.73 -13.06 13.17
N ALA A 168 3.51 -12.72 13.57
CA ALA A 168 2.45 -13.68 13.83
C ALA A 168 1.45 -13.73 12.67
N SER A 169 0.86 -14.92 12.47
CA SER A 169 -0.32 -15.10 11.64
C SER A 169 -1.57 -14.79 12.46
N LEU A 170 -2.63 -14.31 11.83
CA LEU A 170 -3.92 -14.14 12.47
C LEU A 170 -4.63 -15.49 12.54
N LEU A 171 -4.87 -15.98 13.75
CA LEU A 171 -5.57 -17.23 14.00
C LEU A 171 -7.03 -16.96 14.37
N SER A 172 -7.90 -17.91 14.07
CA SER A 172 -9.35 -17.83 14.38
C SER A 172 -9.66 -17.66 15.87
N ALA A 173 -8.78 -18.17 16.75
CA ALA A 173 -8.93 -18.04 18.20
C ALA A 173 -8.84 -16.59 18.70
N GLY A 174 -8.15 -15.71 17.96
CA GLY A 174 -7.98 -14.29 18.30
C GLY A 174 -8.87 -13.35 17.49
N VAL A 175 -9.86 -13.86 16.74
CA VAL A 175 -10.80 -13.04 15.97
C VAL A 175 -12.17 -13.08 16.61
N LEU A 176 -12.71 -11.89 16.86
CA LEU A 176 -14.01 -11.68 17.52
C LEU A 176 -15.15 -11.60 16.50
N GLU A 177 -14.87 -10.95 15.36
CA GLU A 177 -15.88 -10.64 14.34
C GLU A 177 -15.26 -10.65 12.94
N VAL A 178 -16.06 -11.01 11.96
CA VAL A 178 -15.76 -10.87 10.54
C VAL A 178 -16.84 -9.98 9.88
N ARG A 179 -16.41 -9.04 9.04
CA ARG A 179 -17.29 -8.09 8.32
C ARG A 179 -16.98 -8.13 6.83
N GLY A 180 -18.03 -7.97 6.02
CA GLY A 180 -17.92 -7.96 4.55
C GLY A 180 -18.04 -9.36 3.93
N GLU A 181 -18.15 -9.36 2.58
CA GLU A 181 -18.24 -10.58 1.76
C GLU A 181 -16.97 -10.70 0.93
N PHE A 182 -16.24 -11.79 1.10
CA PHE A 182 -14.97 -12.04 0.43
C PHE A 182 -14.69 -13.54 0.30
N SER A 183 -13.86 -13.89 -0.66
CA SER A 183 -13.37 -15.24 -0.87
C SER A 183 -11.93 -15.42 -0.38
N ALA A 184 -11.52 -16.66 -0.23
CA ALA A 184 -10.13 -17.01 0.07
C ALA A 184 -9.19 -16.41 -0.99
N GLY A 185 -8.15 -15.71 -0.52
CA GLY A 185 -7.23 -14.97 -1.37
C GLY A 185 -7.58 -13.49 -1.54
N ASP A 186 -8.77 -13.05 -1.17
CA ASP A 186 -9.15 -11.64 -1.20
C ASP A 186 -8.42 -10.83 -0.11
N PRO A 187 -8.12 -9.56 -0.39
CA PRO A 187 -7.55 -8.65 0.59
C PRO A 187 -8.58 -8.25 1.65
N VAL A 188 -8.14 -8.22 2.89
CA VAL A 188 -8.96 -7.86 4.06
C VAL A 188 -8.19 -6.95 5.00
N TRP A 189 -8.92 -6.13 5.74
CA TRP A 189 -8.41 -5.40 6.89
C TRP A 189 -8.30 -6.31 8.11
N ILE A 190 -7.37 -5.97 8.99
CA ILE A 190 -7.30 -6.48 10.36
C ILE A 190 -7.36 -5.26 11.26
N ASP A 191 -8.43 -5.14 12.01
CA ASP A 191 -8.70 -4.04 12.94
C ASP A 191 -8.61 -4.54 14.38
N ASP A 192 -8.34 -3.64 15.30
CA ASP A 192 -8.55 -3.92 16.72
C ASP A 192 -10.01 -3.65 17.14
N GLU A 193 -10.32 -3.90 18.42
CA GLU A 193 -11.66 -3.69 18.98
C GLU A 193 -12.12 -2.23 18.93
N SER A 194 -11.21 -1.27 18.82
CA SER A 194 -11.53 0.16 18.67
C SER A 194 -11.85 0.57 17.22
N GLY A 195 -11.58 -0.32 16.26
CA GLY A 195 -11.72 -0.06 14.84
C GLY A 195 -10.47 0.58 14.22
N GLU A 196 -9.33 0.60 14.92
CA GLU A 196 -8.05 1.02 14.36
C GLU A 196 -7.53 -0.05 13.39
N HIS A 197 -7.15 0.37 12.18
CA HIS A 197 -6.55 -0.51 11.21
C HIS A 197 -5.12 -0.90 11.63
N LEU A 198 -4.88 -2.17 11.87
CA LEU A 198 -3.57 -2.71 12.28
C LEU A 198 -2.75 -3.19 11.10
N ALA A 199 -3.42 -3.85 10.17
CA ALA A 199 -2.76 -4.52 9.06
C ALA A 199 -3.72 -4.78 7.90
N ARG A 200 -3.15 -5.13 6.75
CA ARG A 200 -3.85 -5.75 5.62
C ARG A 200 -3.33 -7.16 5.42
N GLY A 201 -4.20 -8.06 4.93
CA GLY A 201 -3.80 -9.42 4.63
C GLY A 201 -4.64 -10.08 3.55
N LEU A 202 -4.25 -11.27 3.12
CA LEU A 202 -5.09 -12.11 2.28
C LEU A 202 -5.84 -13.12 3.14
N ALA A 203 -7.17 -13.19 2.96
CA ALA A 203 -8.02 -14.15 3.64
C ALA A 203 -7.63 -15.59 3.28
N GLY A 204 -7.59 -16.46 4.26
CA GLY A 204 -7.32 -17.88 4.07
C GLY A 204 -8.57 -18.71 3.77
N PHE A 205 -9.76 -18.13 4.00
CA PHE A 205 -11.06 -18.78 3.88
C PHE A 205 -12.10 -17.83 3.32
N ASP A 206 -13.19 -18.37 2.81
CA ASP A 206 -14.35 -17.58 2.40
C ASP A 206 -15.05 -17.00 3.65
N SER A 207 -15.61 -15.78 3.52
CA SER A 207 -16.27 -15.09 4.64
C SER A 207 -17.40 -15.90 5.29
N GLU A 208 -18.10 -16.74 4.51
CA GLU A 208 -19.19 -17.59 4.97
C GLU A 208 -18.71 -18.74 5.89
N GLU A 209 -17.47 -19.21 5.74
CA GLU A 209 -16.88 -20.29 6.53
C GLU A 209 -16.41 -19.83 7.90
N ILE A 210 -16.02 -18.57 8.03
CA ILE A 210 -15.32 -18.05 9.20
C ILE A 210 -16.16 -18.03 10.48
N PRO A 211 -17.48 -17.74 10.47
CA PRO A 211 -18.29 -17.70 11.70
C PRO A 211 -18.23 -18.98 12.53
N GLN A 212 -18.13 -20.15 11.88
CA GLN A 212 -18.00 -21.41 12.59
C GLN A 212 -16.60 -21.67 13.17
N MET A 213 -15.62 -20.87 12.77
CA MET A 213 -14.21 -21.00 13.19
C MET A 213 -13.85 -20.06 14.35
N LEU A 214 -14.60 -18.95 14.52
CA LEU A 214 -14.28 -17.91 15.51
C LEU A 214 -14.10 -18.46 16.91
N GLY A 215 -13.09 -17.94 17.61
CA GLY A 215 -12.78 -18.33 19.00
C GLY A 215 -12.20 -19.75 19.17
N ARG A 216 -12.01 -20.51 18.09
CA ARG A 216 -11.48 -21.87 18.15
C ARG A 216 -9.99 -21.91 17.85
N THR A 217 -9.27 -22.74 18.61
CA THR A 217 -7.86 -23.02 18.34
C THR A 217 -7.70 -23.93 17.12
N THR A 218 -6.54 -23.89 16.48
CA THR A 218 -6.20 -24.76 15.34
C THR A 218 -6.44 -26.25 15.63
N VAL A 219 -6.15 -26.69 16.86
CA VAL A 219 -6.40 -28.08 17.29
C VAL A 219 -7.89 -28.41 17.35
N GLN A 220 -8.71 -27.46 17.82
CA GLN A 220 -10.17 -27.65 17.83
C GLN A 220 -10.74 -27.65 16.43
N LEU A 221 -10.30 -26.73 15.55
CA LEU A 221 -10.72 -26.68 14.15
C LEU A 221 -10.43 -27.99 13.44
N LYS A 222 -9.20 -28.49 13.55
CA LYS A 222 -8.82 -29.80 12.99
C LYS A 222 -9.72 -30.92 13.45
N ARG A 223 -10.10 -30.94 14.74
CA ARG A 223 -10.92 -31.99 15.33
C ARG A 223 -12.39 -31.92 14.91
N PHE A 224 -12.95 -30.71 14.78
CA PHE A 224 -14.40 -30.52 14.57
C PHE A 224 -14.80 -30.25 13.12
N LEU A 225 -13.92 -29.63 12.34
CA LEU A 225 -14.20 -29.22 10.96
C LEU A 225 -13.33 -29.93 9.90
N GLY A 226 -12.17 -30.45 10.30
CA GLY A 226 -11.24 -31.14 9.40
C GLY A 226 -9.86 -30.48 9.33
N ASP A 227 -8.91 -31.18 8.68
CA ASP A 227 -7.52 -30.74 8.55
C ASP A 227 -7.41 -29.48 7.69
N GLU A 228 -8.30 -29.29 6.74
CA GLU A 228 -8.40 -28.14 5.84
C GLU A 228 -8.66 -26.83 6.59
N TYR A 229 -9.25 -26.87 7.78
CA TYR A 229 -9.50 -25.71 8.63
C TYR A 229 -8.36 -25.42 9.64
N ALA A 230 -7.31 -26.22 9.63
CA ALA A 230 -6.22 -26.13 10.60
C ALA A 230 -5.11 -25.13 10.18
N HIS A 231 -5.44 -24.10 9.41
CA HIS A 231 -4.51 -23.04 9.02
C HIS A 231 -4.99 -21.63 9.43
N PRO A 232 -4.12 -20.61 9.40
CA PRO A 232 -4.47 -19.25 9.83
C PRO A 232 -5.55 -18.62 8.95
N LEU A 233 -6.37 -17.72 9.55
CA LEU A 233 -7.27 -16.83 8.79
C LEU A 233 -6.48 -15.88 7.90
N VAL A 234 -5.31 -15.38 8.37
CA VAL A 234 -4.34 -14.64 7.55
C VAL A 234 -2.95 -15.13 7.91
N HIS A 235 -2.22 -15.66 6.93
CA HIS A 235 -0.85 -16.11 7.15
C HIS A 235 0.10 -14.91 7.24
N ARG A 236 1.09 -14.97 8.16
CA ARG A 236 2.07 -13.89 8.37
C ARG A 236 2.81 -13.43 7.10
N ASP A 237 3.03 -14.35 6.14
CA ASP A 237 3.70 -14.00 4.88
C ASP A 237 2.78 -13.24 3.92
N ASN A 238 1.48 -13.25 4.19
CA ASN A 238 0.42 -12.54 3.47
C ASN A 238 -0.15 -11.38 4.31
N LEU A 239 0.58 -10.88 5.30
CA LEU A 239 0.16 -9.82 6.21
C LEU A 239 1.16 -8.66 6.13
N VAL A 240 0.64 -7.43 6.08
CA VAL A 240 1.40 -6.18 6.01
C VAL A 240 0.82 -5.21 7.03
N LEU A 241 1.65 -4.70 7.93
CA LEU A 241 1.27 -3.64 8.88
C LEU A 241 0.99 -2.33 8.14
N VAL A 242 0.05 -1.55 8.66
CA VAL A 242 -0.36 -0.24 8.09
C VAL A 242 0.19 0.88 8.92
#